data_102d17c08f1a4fb546b5fac1de27abfa
#
_entry.id   102d17c08f1a4fb546b5fac1de27abfa
#
_cell.length_a   1.000
_cell.length_b   1.000
_cell.length_c   1.000
_cell.angle_alpha   90.00
_cell.angle_beta   90.00
_cell.angle_gamma   90.00
#
_symmetry.space_group_name_H-M   'P 1'
#
loop_
_entity.id
_entity.type
_entity.pdbx_description
1 polymer ?
#
loop_
_entity_poly.entity_id
_entity_poly.type
_entity_poly.pdbx_seq_one_letter_code
_entity_poly.pdbx_strand_id
1 'polypeptide(L)'
;GYGHFLCFMAPACAGGGHAIGLAQMLLNIHQTEMVIVVGMQETGPSSMQSFDALGVFTTDAVRPFDRHRSGLAPSGGAACIILESEYFYRMRMEDEDIKHTPLARLSGYGFSTNGLRSPCTPLASYESASMVQAIDDALLDEGDIDVILAHATGTPAGDEAEATAIKDSFTLCPHVVATKGMTGHECWMAGVSQAVQATLMIQHGFLPGCVGTEDNAFPDMKLVMKTMKYAPHNILCNSFGFGGTNASFVISKDV
;
A
#
# COMPACT_ATOMS: atom_id res chain seq x y z
N GLY A 1 25.48 -20.29 -11.75
CA GLY A 1 25.78 -19.44 -10.57
C GLY A 1 24.63 -18.50 -10.34
N TYR A 2 24.11 -18.47 -9.13
CA TYR A 2 23.05 -17.54 -8.77
C TYR A 2 23.68 -16.17 -8.60
N GLY A 3 23.32 -15.22 -9.48
CA GLY A 3 23.64 -13.81 -9.30
C GLY A 3 22.75 -13.27 -8.16
N HIS A 4 23.36 -12.70 -7.13
CA HIS A 4 22.61 -12.06 -6.06
C HIS A 4 22.63 -10.55 -6.28
N PHE A 5 21.46 -9.95 -6.45
CA PHE A 5 21.28 -8.51 -6.37
C PHE A 5 20.68 -8.20 -5.00
N LEU A 6 21.32 -7.33 -4.22
CA LEU A 6 20.79 -6.81 -2.98
C LEU A 6 20.62 -5.31 -3.10
N CYS A 7 19.39 -4.83 -2.92
CA CYS A 7 19.08 -3.41 -2.90
C CYS A 7 18.40 -3.04 -1.59
N PHE A 8 18.81 -1.93 -1.01
CA PHE A 8 18.17 -1.34 0.16
C PHE A 8 17.39 -0.09 -0.25
N MET A 9 16.10 -0.05 0.07
CA MET A 9 15.19 1.03 -0.28
C MET A 9 14.69 1.72 0.98
N ALA A 10 14.89 3.04 1.08
CA ALA A 10 14.47 3.83 2.24
C ALA A 10 13.82 5.18 1.88
N PRO A 11 12.89 5.24 0.91
CA PRO A 11 12.16 6.47 0.59
C PRO A 11 10.97 6.65 1.55
N ALA A 12 11.25 6.88 2.82
CA ALA A 12 10.28 7.09 3.90
C ALA A 12 9.13 6.06 3.89
N CYS A 13 7.91 6.46 4.19
CA CYS A 13 6.76 5.55 4.34
C CYS A 13 6.32 4.86 3.03
N ALA A 14 6.76 5.34 1.88
CA ALA A 14 6.53 4.70 0.58
C ALA A 14 7.56 3.60 0.25
N GLY A 15 8.53 3.33 1.15
CA GLY A 15 9.65 2.42 0.91
C GLY A 15 9.23 1.04 0.43
N GLY A 16 8.26 0.42 1.09
CA GLY A 16 7.73 -0.89 0.70
C GLY A 16 7.08 -0.89 -0.69
N GLY A 17 6.29 0.14 -1.00
CA GLY A 17 5.68 0.29 -2.33
C GLY A 17 6.71 0.44 -3.44
N HIS A 18 7.73 1.28 -3.23
CA HIS A 18 8.82 1.44 -4.21
C HIS A 18 9.68 0.18 -4.34
N ALA A 19 9.90 -0.58 -3.27
CA ALA A 19 10.62 -1.86 -3.34
C ALA A 19 9.84 -2.89 -4.18
N ILE A 20 8.51 -2.93 -4.05
CA ILE A 20 7.63 -3.76 -4.88
C ILE A 20 7.70 -3.32 -6.34
N GLY A 21 7.62 -2.01 -6.63
CA GLY A 21 7.75 -1.50 -7.99
C GLY A 21 9.11 -1.80 -8.62
N LEU A 22 10.21 -1.65 -7.88
CA LEU A 22 11.52 -2.05 -8.36
C LEU A 22 11.59 -3.55 -8.66
N ALA A 23 11.01 -4.39 -7.81
CA ALA A 23 10.96 -5.82 -8.03
C ALA A 23 10.20 -6.16 -9.33
N GLN A 24 9.02 -5.53 -9.55
CA GLN A 24 8.27 -5.67 -10.81
C GLN A 24 9.10 -5.27 -12.02
N MET A 25 9.78 -4.13 -11.95
CA MET A 25 10.65 -3.66 -13.06
C MET A 25 11.75 -4.67 -13.38
N LEU A 26 12.44 -5.22 -12.37
CA LEU A 26 13.51 -6.21 -12.56
C LEU A 26 13.01 -7.51 -13.19
N LEU A 27 11.80 -7.96 -12.81
CA LEU A 27 11.14 -9.13 -13.40
C LEU A 27 10.73 -8.86 -14.85
N ASN A 28 10.13 -7.70 -15.14
CA ASN A 28 9.65 -7.33 -16.47
C ASN A 28 10.78 -7.17 -17.49
N ILE A 29 11.95 -6.70 -17.09
CA ILE A 29 13.14 -6.61 -17.97
C ILE A 29 13.99 -7.91 -17.97
N HIS A 30 13.49 -8.98 -17.37
CA HIS A 30 14.18 -10.27 -17.27
C HIS A 30 15.60 -10.18 -16.66
N GLN A 31 15.82 -9.23 -15.76
CA GLN A 31 17.08 -9.14 -15.01
C GLN A 31 17.20 -10.26 -13.97
N THR A 32 16.07 -10.73 -13.48
CA THR A 32 15.94 -11.88 -12.58
C THR A 32 14.57 -12.53 -12.78
N GLU A 33 14.43 -13.79 -12.37
CA GLU A 33 13.17 -14.53 -12.45
C GLU A 33 12.42 -14.57 -11.11
N MET A 34 13.10 -14.21 -10.02
CA MET A 34 12.49 -14.17 -8.69
C MET A 34 13.11 -13.04 -7.85
N VAL A 35 12.25 -12.36 -7.10
CA VAL A 35 12.65 -11.30 -6.16
C VAL A 35 11.98 -11.54 -4.81
N ILE A 36 12.76 -11.48 -3.74
CA ILE A 36 12.25 -11.50 -2.37
C ILE A 36 12.24 -10.05 -1.87
N VAL A 37 11.07 -9.51 -1.57
CA VAL A 37 10.91 -8.18 -0.98
C VAL A 37 10.64 -8.33 0.51
N VAL A 38 11.54 -7.78 1.32
CA VAL A 38 11.45 -7.83 2.79
C VAL A 38 11.24 -6.43 3.33
N GLY A 39 10.18 -6.22 4.08
CA GLY A 39 9.94 -5.02 4.87
C GLY A 39 10.17 -5.32 6.36
N MET A 40 10.94 -4.47 7.03
CA MET A 40 11.18 -4.58 8.48
C MET A 40 11.15 -3.19 9.09
N GLN A 41 10.51 -3.07 10.24
CA GLN A 41 10.46 -1.85 11.03
C GLN A 41 10.58 -2.19 12.51
N GLU A 42 11.49 -1.53 13.18
CA GLU A 42 11.55 -1.49 14.64
C GLU A 42 11.00 -0.16 15.14
N THR A 43 10.17 -0.19 16.16
CA THR A 43 9.64 1.00 16.82
C THR A 43 10.41 1.27 18.09
N GLY A 44 10.96 2.47 18.21
CA GLY A 44 11.73 2.89 19.37
C GLY A 44 11.49 4.36 19.72
N PRO A 45 12.06 4.83 20.83
CA PRO A 45 11.91 6.22 21.28
C PRO A 45 12.28 7.25 20.21
N SER A 46 13.29 6.95 19.38
CA SER A 46 13.75 7.87 18.32
C SER A 46 12.70 8.09 17.23
N SER A 47 11.99 7.04 16.81
CA SER A 47 10.91 7.18 15.82
C SER A 47 9.72 7.96 16.39
N MET A 48 9.34 7.69 17.64
CA MET A 48 8.26 8.41 18.32
C MET A 48 8.60 9.91 18.45
N GLN A 49 9.81 10.22 18.94
CA GLN A 49 10.28 11.62 19.08
C GLN A 49 10.35 12.36 17.73
N SER A 50 10.73 11.66 16.66
CA SER A 50 10.79 12.25 15.33
C SER A 50 9.39 12.65 14.84
N PHE A 51 8.39 11.80 14.99
CA PHE A 51 7.00 12.12 14.61
C PHE A 51 6.35 13.14 15.54
N ASP A 52 6.71 13.16 16.83
CA ASP A 52 6.28 14.17 17.78
C ASP A 52 6.84 15.55 17.41
N ALA A 53 8.13 15.63 17.10
CA ALA A 53 8.78 16.86 16.65
C ALA A 53 8.20 17.40 15.33
N LEU A 54 7.64 16.55 14.48
CA LEU A 54 6.93 16.91 13.26
C LEU A 54 5.47 17.31 13.52
N GLY A 55 4.96 17.13 14.74
CA GLY A 55 3.58 17.44 15.10
C GLY A 55 2.54 16.50 14.48
N VAL A 56 2.93 15.27 14.14
CA VAL A 56 2.04 14.28 13.50
C VAL A 56 1.80 13.05 14.36
N PHE A 57 2.44 12.97 15.52
CA PHE A 57 2.27 11.86 16.47
C PHE A 57 1.01 12.06 17.32
N THR A 58 0.31 10.96 17.59
CA THR A 58 -0.80 10.96 18.55
C THR A 58 -0.55 9.97 19.68
N THR A 59 -0.99 10.32 20.88
CA THR A 59 -1.07 9.43 22.05
C THR A 59 -2.43 8.78 22.19
N ASP A 60 -3.41 9.23 21.41
CA ASP A 60 -4.74 8.65 21.33
C ASP A 60 -4.79 7.49 20.33
N ALA A 61 -5.97 6.89 20.19
CA ALA A 61 -6.19 5.89 19.15
C ALA A 61 -5.95 6.49 17.75
N VAL A 62 -5.26 5.76 16.89
CA VAL A 62 -5.14 6.10 15.48
C VAL A 62 -6.51 5.93 14.83
N ARG A 63 -7.00 6.99 14.19
CA ARG A 63 -8.38 7.09 13.63
C ARG A 63 -8.33 7.45 12.15
N PRO A 64 -8.05 6.50 11.25
CA PRO A 64 -7.99 6.79 9.82
C PRO A 64 -9.30 7.38 9.31
N PHE A 65 -9.24 8.50 8.59
CA PHE A 65 -10.40 9.20 8.01
C PHE A 65 -11.48 9.66 8.99
N ASP A 66 -11.24 9.58 10.31
CA ASP A 66 -12.19 10.05 11.31
C ASP A 66 -12.20 11.59 11.40
N ARG A 67 -13.34 12.17 11.75
CA ARG A 67 -13.47 13.61 11.98
C ARG A 67 -12.57 14.11 13.11
N HIS A 68 -12.33 13.28 14.11
CA HIS A 68 -11.52 13.58 15.29
C HIS A 68 -10.10 12.98 15.22
N ARG A 69 -9.63 12.64 14.00
CA ARG A 69 -8.25 12.15 13.80
C ARG A 69 -7.22 13.19 14.22
N SER A 70 -6.20 12.79 14.91
CA SER A 70 -5.21 13.70 15.51
C SER A 70 -3.76 13.39 15.16
N GLY A 71 -3.50 12.26 14.49
CA GLY A 71 -2.13 11.88 14.14
C GLY A 71 -1.96 10.38 13.97
N LEU A 72 -0.72 9.99 13.75
CA LEU A 72 -0.29 8.59 13.61
C LEU A 72 0.38 8.08 14.90
N ALA A 73 0.42 6.76 15.06
CA ALA A 73 1.28 6.08 16.01
C ALA A 73 2.20 5.13 15.25
N PRO A 74 3.55 5.28 15.31
CA PRO A 74 4.47 4.37 14.67
C PRO A 74 4.37 2.98 15.31
N SER A 75 4.50 1.96 14.49
CA SER A 75 4.52 0.56 14.94
C SER A 75 5.68 -0.20 14.29
N GLY A 76 5.96 -1.38 14.79
CA GLY A 76 6.99 -2.27 14.27
C GLY A 76 6.41 -3.56 13.71
N GLY A 77 7.21 -4.25 12.92
CA GLY A 77 6.86 -5.54 12.34
C GLY A 77 7.82 -5.98 11.26
N ALA A 78 7.49 -7.09 10.64
CA ALA A 78 8.17 -7.60 9.46
C ALA A 78 7.16 -8.25 8.52
N ALA A 79 7.36 -8.06 7.23
CA ALA A 79 6.61 -8.71 6.17
C ALA A 79 7.54 -9.12 5.04
N CYS A 80 7.20 -10.18 4.33
CA CYS A 80 7.98 -10.67 3.21
C CYS A 80 7.02 -11.16 2.12
N ILE A 81 7.33 -10.82 0.88
CA ILE A 81 6.67 -11.37 -0.30
C ILE A 81 7.72 -11.91 -1.26
N ILE A 82 7.38 -12.97 -1.96
CA ILE A 82 8.17 -13.55 -3.03
C ILE A 82 7.42 -13.29 -4.34
N LEU A 83 8.06 -12.59 -5.24
CA LEU A 83 7.58 -12.32 -6.58
C LEU A 83 8.36 -13.16 -7.58
N GLU A 84 7.67 -13.77 -8.52
CA GLU A 84 8.26 -14.53 -9.60
C GLU A 84 7.73 -14.05 -10.95
N SER A 85 8.55 -14.16 -12.00
CA SER A 85 8.10 -13.88 -13.36
C SER A 85 7.10 -14.95 -13.83
N GLU A 86 6.20 -14.57 -14.75
CA GLU A 86 5.29 -15.52 -15.37
C GLU A 86 6.04 -16.66 -16.09
N TYR A 87 7.18 -16.34 -16.66
CA TYR A 87 8.05 -17.34 -17.32
C TYR A 87 8.56 -18.37 -16.30
N PHE A 88 9.08 -17.93 -15.16
CA PHE A 88 9.57 -18.84 -14.13
C PHE A 88 8.45 -19.66 -13.51
N TYR A 89 7.29 -19.04 -13.27
CA TYR A 89 6.09 -19.73 -12.81
C TYR A 89 5.70 -20.87 -13.74
N ARG A 90 5.62 -20.61 -15.05
CA ARG A 90 5.27 -21.64 -16.04
C ARG A 90 6.29 -22.78 -16.06
N MET A 91 7.59 -22.47 -16.04
CA MET A 91 8.64 -23.48 -16.02
C MET A 91 8.57 -24.37 -14.78
N ARG A 92 8.40 -23.80 -13.58
CA ARG A 92 8.33 -24.60 -12.36
C ARG A 92 7.03 -25.40 -12.23
N MET A 93 5.94 -24.99 -12.90
CA MET A 93 4.70 -25.77 -12.94
C MET A 93 4.80 -27.04 -13.79
N GLU A 94 5.83 -27.15 -14.63
CA GLU A 94 6.18 -28.41 -15.34
C GLU A 94 6.90 -29.38 -14.43
N ASP A 95 7.50 -28.91 -13.32
CA ASP A 95 8.17 -29.74 -12.32
C ASP A 95 7.14 -30.27 -11.30
N GLU A 96 6.99 -31.59 -11.24
CA GLU A 96 5.99 -32.23 -10.36
C GLU A 96 6.27 -32.03 -8.88
N ASP A 97 7.53 -31.77 -8.50
CA ASP A 97 7.96 -31.59 -7.11
C ASP A 97 7.81 -30.15 -6.60
N ILE A 98 7.57 -29.16 -7.51
CA ILE A 98 7.56 -27.71 -7.17
C ILE A 98 6.26 -27.04 -7.62
N LYS A 99 5.11 -27.67 -7.42
CA LYS A 99 3.80 -27.10 -7.78
C LYS A 99 3.23 -26.26 -6.64
N HIS A 100 3.42 -24.94 -6.71
CA HIS A 100 2.73 -23.99 -5.84
C HIS A 100 1.93 -23.01 -6.69
N THR A 101 0.64 -22.92 -6.43
CA THR A 101 -0.21 -21.92 -7.06
C THR A 101 0.11 -20.54 -6.47
N PRO A 102 0.35 -19.52 -7.29
CA PRO A 102 0.48 -18.14 -6.82
C PRO A 102 -0.76 -17.72 -6.05
N LEU A 103 -0.57 -16.87 -5.05
CA LEU A 103 -1.66 -16.39 -4.19
C LEU A 103 -2.40 -15.22 -4.82
N ALA A 104 -1.70 -14.39 -5.59
CA ALA A 104 -2.21 -13.22 -6.27
C ALA A 104 -1.18 -12.74 -7.32
N ARG A 105 -1.58 -11.81 -8.17
CA ARG A 105 -0.74 -11.18 -9.18
C ARG A 105 -0.45 -9.74 -8.78
N LEU A 106 0.81 -9.30 -8.88
CA LEU A 106 1.16 -7.89 -8.92
C LEU A 106 0.94 -7.39 -10.35
N SER A 107 -0.16 -6.67 -10.57
CA SER A 107 -0.62 -6.31 -11.91
C SER A 107 -0.09 -4.99 -12.38
N GLY A 108 0.11 -4.01 -11.50
CA GLY A 108 0.59 -2.71 -11.89
C GLY A 108 1.24 -1.94 -10.74
N TYR A 109 2.06 -0.96 -11.12
CA TYR A 109 2.77 -0.08 -10.21
C TYR A 109 2.82 1.34 -10.78
N GLY A 110 2.60 2.32 -9.90
CA GLY A 110 2.70 3.73 -10.22
C GLY A 110 3.42 4.51 -9.12
N PHE A 111 4.07 5.59 -9.49
CA PHE A 111 4.79 6.42 -8.55
C PHE A 111 4.75 7.89 -8.97
N SER A 112 4.95 8.76 -7.99
CA SER A 112 5.08 10.20 -8.23
C SER A 112 5.93 10.86 -7.14
N THR A 113 6.27 12.12 -7.35
CA THR A 113 6.94 12.92 -6.33
C THR A 113 6.39 14.34 -6.32
N ASN A 114 6.09 14.87 -5.14
CA ASN A 114 5.51 16.21 -4.98
C ASN A 114 6.47 17.34 -5.41
N GLY A 115 7.78 17.10 -5.36
CA GLY A 115 8.79 18.10 -5.72
C GLY A 115 8.80 19.36 -4.84
N LEU A 116 8.19 19.32 -3.65
CA LEU A 116 8.09 20.43 -2.73
C LEU A 116 9.29 20.53 -1.80
N ARG A 117 9.55 21.76 -1.31
CA ARG A 117 10.55 22.00 -0.25
C ARG A 117 10.08 21.50 1.11
N SER A 118 8.78 21.50 1.40
CA SER A 118 8.22 20.97 2.64
C SER A 118 8.10 19.44 2.57
N PRO A 119 8.83 18.68 3.39
CA PRO A 119 8.81 17.24 3.32
C PRO A 119 7.52 16.60 3.85
N CYS A 120 6.74 17.33 4.64
CA CYS A 120 5.54 16.80 5.30
C CYS A 120 4.23 17.28 4.66
N THR A 121 4.30 17.96 3.52
CA THR A 121 3.10 18.46 2.84
C THR A 121 2.62 17.44 1.81
N PRO A 122 1.49 16.75 2.05
CA PRO A 122 0.89 15.87 1.07
C PRO A 122 0.26 16.68 -0.07
N LEU A 123 0.21 16.14 -1.26
CA LEU A 123 -0.44 16.74 -2.43
C LEU A 123 -1.31 15.74 -3.16
N ALA A 124 -2.61 15.91 -3.06
CA ALA A 124 -3.62 15.04 -3.66
C ALA A 124 -3.38 14.75 -5.16
N SER A 125 -2.99 15.76 -5.94
CA SER A 125 -2.74 15.59 -7.37
C SER A 125 -1.59 14.63 -7.70
N TYR A 126 -0.55 14.54 -6.85
CA TYR A 126 0.54 13.60 -7.05
C TYR A 126 0.23 12.21 -6.48
N GLU A 127 -0.52 12.15 -5.38
CA GLU A 127 -1.07 10.89 -4.86
C GLU A 127 -2.00 10.27 -5.91
N SER A 128 -2.94 11.05 -6.49
CA SER A 128 -3.78 10.66 -7.61
C SER A 128 -2.95 10.18 -8.82
N ALA A 129 -1.89 10.91 -9.20
CA ALA A 129 -1.03 10.51 -10.31
C ALA A 129 -0.38 9.14 -10.11
N SER A 130 0.03 8.77 -8.88
CA SER A 130 0.57 7.45 -8.60
C SER A 130 -0.50 6.35 -8.71
N MET A 131 -1.74 6.63 -8.29
CA MET A 131 -2.87 5.70 -8.40
C MET A 131 -3.24 5.45 -9.87
N VAL A 132 -3.42 6.52 -10.65
CA VAL A 132 -3.74 6.42 -12.09
C VAL A 132 -2.65 5.64 -12.83
N GLN A 133 -1.38 5.95 -12.58
CA GLN A 133 -0.27 5.22 -13.17
C GLN A 133 -0.28 3.72 -12.86
N ALA A 134 -0.61 3.34 -11.61
CA ALA A 134 -0.67 1.93 -11.22
C ALA A 134 -1.83 1.20 -11.92
N ILE A 135 -2.95 1.88 -12.14
CA ILE A 135 -4.12 1.35 -12.85
C ILE A 135 -3.78 1.18 -14.34
N ASP A 136 -3.17 2.19 -14.95
CA ASP A 136 -2.73 2.15 -16.35
C ASP A 136 -1.69 1.03 -16.60
N ASP A 137 -0.70 0.88 -15.70
CA ASP A 137 0.33 -0.17 -15.79
C ASP A 137 -0.29 -1.58 -15.64
N ALA A 138 -1.38 -1.69 -14.85
CA ALA A 138 -2.16 -2.91 -14.74
C ALA A 138 -3.03 -3.22 -15.97
N LEU A 139 -3.12 -2.30 -16.94
CA LEU A 139 -4.02 -2.36 -18.10
C LEU A 139 -5.50 -2.47 -17.67
N LEU A 140 -5.87 -1.75 -16.61
CA LEU A 140 -7.21 -1.68 -16.04
C LEU A 140 -7.82 -0.29 -16.22
N ASP A 141 -9.13 -0.21 -16.12
CA ASP A 141 -9.86 1.05 -15.95
C ASP A 141 -10.14 1.31 -14.46
N GLU A 142 -10.46 2.56 -14.09
CA GLU A 142 -10.80 2.92 -12.70
C GLU A 142 -11.97 2.07 -12.14
N GLY A 143 -12.91 1.69 -13.00
CA GLY A 143 -14.07 0.86 -12.65
C GLY A 143 -13.73 -0.59 -12.31
N ASP A 144 -12.53 -1.06 -12.67
CA ASP A 144 -12.07 -2.42 -12.39
C ASP A 144 -11.47 -2.54 -10.98
N ILE A 145 -11.21 -1.42 -10.30
CA ILE A 145 -10.70 -1.42 -8.93
C ILE A 145 -11.85 -1.60 -7.94
N ASP A 146 -11.87 -2.73 -7.25
CA ASP A 146 -12.90 -3.04 -6.24
C ASP A 146 -12.63 -2.36 -4.90
N VAL A 147 -11.35 -2.29 -4.52
CA VAL A 147 -10.91 -1.87 -3.19
C VAL A 147 -9.67 -1.01 -3.28
N ILE A 148 -9.63 0.04 -2.47
CA ILE A 148 -8.43 0.81 -2.16
C ILE A 148 -8.00 0.44 -0.74
N LEU A 149 -6.80 -0.13 -0.58
CA LEU A 149 -6.13 -0.27 0.69
C LEU A 149 -5.31 1.00 0.92
N ALA A 150 -5.88 1.91 1.68
CA ALA A 150 -5.41 3.28 1.81
C ALA A 150 -4.11 3.41 2.63
N HIS A 151 -3.35 4.46 2.36
CA HIS A 151 -2.25 4.86 3.23
C HIS A 151 -2.75 5.30 4.61
N ALA A 152 -3.70 6.19 4.67
CA ALA A 152 -4.58 6.52 5.80
C ALA A 152 -3.92 6.43 7.19
N THR A 153 -3.04 7.36 7.49
CA THR A 153 -2.25 7.36 8.75
C THR A 153 -3.00 7.91 9.97
N GLY A 154 -4.18 8.51 9.76
CA GLY A 154 -4.90 9.23 10.80
C GLY A 154 -4.40 10.67 11.02
N THR A 155 -3.48 11.15 10.18
CA THR A 155 -3.05 12.55 10.23
C THR A 155 -4.06 13.45 9.53
N PRO A 156 -4.40 14.64 10.08
CA PRO A 156 -5.37 15.53 9.46
C PRO A 156 -5.08 15.84 7.99
N ALA A 157 -3.86 16.25 7.69
CA ALA A 157 -3.46 16.65 6.33
C ALA A 157 -3.29 15.45 5.37
N GLY A 158 -2.73 14.33 5.86
CA GLY A 158 -2.50 13.14 5.04
C GLY A 158 -3.80 12.52 4.58
N ASP A 159 -4.72 12.26 5.51
CA ASP A 159 -6.00 11.66 5.19
C ASP A 159 -6.87 12.57 4.31
N GLU A 160 -6.79 13.92 4.48
CA GLU A 160 -7.48 14.89 3.62
C GLU A 160 -6.97 14.83 2.18
N ALA A 161 -5.64 14.79 2.00
CA ALA A 161 -5.04 14.71 0.68
C ALA A 161 -5.39 13.39 -0.01
N GLU A 162 -5.28 12.27 0.70
CA GLU A 162 -5.62 10.96 0.13
C GLU A 162 -7.10 10.84 -0.20
N ALA A 163 -8.02 11.32 0.65
CA ALA A 163 -9.45 11.33 0.35
C ALA A 163 -9.76 12.17 -0.90
N THR A 164 -9.09 13.32 -1.06
CA THR A 164 -9.18 14.16 -2.25
C THR A 164 -8.62 13.43 -3.48
N ALA A 165 -7.46 12.80 -3.35
CA ALA A 165 -6.82 12.04 -4.42
C ALA A 165 -7.71 10.87 -4.91
N ILE A 166 -8.33 10.15 -3.99
CA ILE A 166 -9.30 9.08 -4.31
C ILE A 166 -10.49 9.66 -5.07
N LYS A 167 -11.07 10.76 -4.60
CA LYS A 167 -12.18 11.42 -5.27
C LYS A 167 -11.83 11.89 -6.69
N ASP A 168 -10.61 12.40 -6.88
CA ASP A 168 -10.15 12.91 -8.17
C ASP A 168 -9.78 11.76 -9.14
N SER A 169 -9.48 10.57 -8.63
CA SER A 169 -9.06 9.41 -9.43
C SER A 169 -10.21 8.49 -9.84
N PHE A 170 -11.36 8.56 -9.17
CA PHE A 170 -12.47 7.62 -9.36
C PHE A 170 -13.81 8.32 -9.53
N THR A 171 -14.50 8.04 -10.63
CA THR A 171 -15.89 8.51 -10.86
C THR A 171 -16.84 7.82 -9.88
N LEU A 172 -16.64 6.52 -9.64
CA LEU A 172 -17.37 5.74 -8.63
C LEU A 172 -16.37 5.23 -7.61
N CYS A 173 -16.41 5.79 -6.41
CA CYS A 173 -15.50 5.41 -5.33
C CYS A 173 -15.56 3.90 -5.04
N PRO A 174 -14.44 3.16 -5.12
CA PRO A 174 -14.34 1.78 -4.66
C PRO A 174 -14.55 1.67 -3.15
N HIS A 175 -14.60 0.45 -2.60
CA HIS A 175 -14.50 0.29 -1.16
C HIS A 175 -13.12 0.76 -0.67
N VAL A 176 -13.09 1.54 0.40
CA VAL A 176 -11.84 2.01 1.02
C VAL A 176 -11.62 1.30 2.34
N VAL A 177 -10.47 0.66 2.48
CA VAL A 177 -10.04 -0.05 3.68
C VAL A 177 -8.83 0.68 4.26
N ALA A 178 -8.84 0.92 5.57
CA ALA A 178 -7.74 1.53 6.30
C ALA A 178 -7.37 0.67 7.51
N THR A 179 -6.19 0.09 7.50
CA THR A 179 -5.75 -0.88 8.52
C THR A 179 -4.91 -0.28 9.63
N LYS A 180 -4.41 0.95 9.47
CA LYS A 180 -3.47 1.56 10.43
C LYS A 180 -4.09 1.92 11.79
N GLY A 181 -5.40 1.98 11.90
CA GLY A 181 -6.08 2.02 13.20
C GLY A 181 -5.87 0.73 14.02
N MET A 182 -5.60 -0.39 13.34
CA MET A 182 -5.36 -1.69 13.94
C MET A 182 -3.86 -2.01 14.08
N THR A 183 -3.06 -1.74 13.03
CA THR A 183 -1.64 -2.10 12.98
C THR A 183 -0.72 -1.01 13.50
N GLY A 184 -1.19 0.22 13.60
CA GLY A 184 -0.32 1.39 13.69
C GLY A 184 0.33 1.72 12.34
N HIS A 185 1.19 2.73 12.31
CA HIS A 185 1.95 3.08 11.11
C HIS A 185 3.28 2.35 11.08
N GLU A 186 3.36 1.33 10.25
CA GLU A 186 4.53 0.46 10.07
C GLU A 186 5.64 1.13 9.22
N CYS A 187 5.58 2.44 9.05
CA CYS A 187 6.56 3.28 8.33
C CYS A 187 6.92 2.71 6.95
N TRP A 188 8.22 2.54 6.69
CA TRP A 188 8.72 2.10 5.39
C TRP A 188 8.36 0.65 5.01
N MET A 189 7.99 -0.22 5.96
CA MET A 189 7.54 -1.57 5.62
C MET A 189 6.05 -1.65 5.25
N ALA A 190 5.27 -0.58 5.49
CA ALA A 190 3.81 -0.59 5.33
C ALA A 190 3.35 -1.10 3.94
N GLY A 191 4.06 -0.74 2.86
CA GLY A 191 3.70 -1.23 1.52
C GLY A 191 3.83 -2.75 1.37
N VAL A 192 4.85 -3.38 1.98
CA VAL A 192 4.99 -4.85 1.95
C VAL A 192 3.90 -5.51 2.79
N SER A 193 3.59 -4.94 3.96
CA SER A 193 2.47 -5.36 4.80
C SER A 193 1.14 -5.26 4.04
N GLN A 194 0.90 -4.16 3.31
CA GLN A 194 -0.29 -3.97 2.49
C GLN A 194 -0.42 -5.02 1.37
N ALA A 195 0.69 -5.40 0.72
CA ALA A 195 0.66 -6.47 -0.28
C ALA A 195 0.21 -7.81 0.32
N VAL A 196 0.69 -8.15 1.52
CA VAL A 196 0.24 -9.34 2.26
C VAL A 196 -1.25 -9.20 2.63
N GLN A 197 -1.68 -8.05 3.16
CA GLN A 197 -3.07 -7.81 3.54
C GLN A 197 -4.01 -7.90 2.33
N ALA A 198 -3.67 -7.29 1.20
CA ALA A 198 -4.45 -7.37 -0.04
C ALA A 198 -4.58 -8.82 -0.53
N THR A 199 -3.47 -9.58 -0.52
CA THR A 199 -3.49 -11.00 -0.87
C THR A 199 -4.42 -11.80 0.05
N LEU A 200 -4.40 -11.55 1.36
CA LEU A 200 -5.30 -12.21 2.32
C LEU A 200 -6.78 -11.84 2.10
N MET A 201 -7.07 -10.57 1.77
CA MET A 201 -8.43 -10.16 1.43
C MET A 201 -8.97 -10.92 0.20
N ILE A 202 -8.14 -11.06 -0.84
CA ILE A 202 -8.46 -11.82 -2.05
C ILE A 202 -8.69 -13.30 -1.72
N GLN A 203 -7.76 -13.92 -0.99
CA GLN A 203 -7.78 -15.35 -0.69
C GLN A 203 -8.97 -15.75 0.20
N HIS A 204 -9.34 -14.89 1.15
CA HIS A 204 -10.35 -15.21 2.15
C HIS A 204 -11.72 -14.56 1.89
N GLY A 205 -11.83 -13.67 0.91
CA GLY A 205 -13.09 -13.05 0.51
C GLY A 205 -13.71 -12.17 1.62
N PHE A 206 -12.93 -11.29 2.22
CA PHE A 206 -13.43 -10.34 3.22
C PHE A 206 -12.69 -9.00 3.15
N LEU A 207 -13.33 -7.95 3.62
CA LEU A 207 -12.70 -6.65 3.87
C LEU A 207 -12.72 -6.37 5.38
N PRO A 208 -11.56 -6.05 6.00
CA PRO A 208 -11.54 -5.68 7.41
C PRO A 208 -12.17 -4.30 7.61
N GLY A 209 -12.85 -4.13 8.73
CA GLY A 209 -13.37 -2.84 9.14
C GLY A 209 -12.27 -1.89 9.59
N CYS A 210 -12.47 -0.60 9.36
CA CYS A 210 -11.57 0.47 9.79
C CYS A 210 -11.64 0.63 11.31
N VAL A 211 -10.65 0.11 12.02
CA VAL A 211 -10.56 0.22 13.49
C VAL A 211 -10.19 1.65 13.87
N GLY A 212 -10.80 2.17 14.95
CA GLY A 212 -10.56 3.50 15.49
C GLY A 212 -11.44 4.59 14.87
N THR A 213 -11.99 4.40 13.68
CA THR A 213 -12.89 5.35 13.03
C THR A 213 -14.33 5.15 13.50
N GLU A 214 -14.92 6.18 14.06
CA GLU A 214 -16.31 6.20 14.54
C GLU A 214 -17.18 7.18 13.74
N ASP A 215 -16.61 8.34 13.37
CA ASP A 215 -17.27 9.41 12.59
C ASP A 215 -16.47 9.69 11.32
N ASN A 216 -16.85 9.04 10.20
CA ASN A 216 -16.20 9.24 8.91
C ASN A 216 -16.30 10.71 8.47
N ALA A 217 -15.15 11.39 8.34
CA ALA A 217 -15.06 12.79 7.90
C ALA A 217 -15.40 12.97 6.40
N PHE A 218 -15.37 11.89 5.62
CA PHE A 218 -15.53 11.88 4.15
C PHE A 218 -16.74 11.02 3.75
N PRO A 219 -17.97 11.52 3.91
CA PRO A 219 -19.20 10.71 3.75
C PRO A 219 -19.39 10.17 2.33
N ASP A 220 -18.81 10.82 1.31
CA ASP A 220 -18.86 10.37 -0.08
C ASP A 220 -17.90 9.17 -0.35
N MET A 221 -16.98 8.89 0.55
CA MET A 221 -16.04 7.77 0.45
C MET A 221 -16.67 6.50 1.03
N LYS A 222 -16.65 5.40 0.28
CA LYS A 222 -17.14 4.09 0.73
C LYS A 222 -16.19 3.42 1.73
N LEU A 223 -15.95 4.10 2.87
CA LEU A 223 -15.09 3.56 3.93
C LEU A 223 -15.73 2.32 4.56
N VAL A 224 -14.99 1.23 4.64
CA VAL A 224 -15.43 -0.03 5.24
C VAL A 224 -15.38 0.09 6.77
N MET A 225 -16.48 0.51 7.39
CA MET A 225 -16.54 0.73 8.85
C MET A 225 -16.60 -0.56 9.66
N LYS A 226 -17.09 -1.65 9.09
CA LYS A 226 -17.21 -2.97 9.74
C LYS A 226 -16.73 -4.06 8.81
N THR A 227 -16.07 -5.06 9.36
CA THR A 227 -15.65 -6.24 8.59
C THR A 227 -16.83 -6.84 7.85
N MET A 228 -16.67 -7.08 6.55
CA MET A 228 -17.69 -7.60 5.68
C MET A 228 -17.15 -8.71 4.76
N LYS A 229 -18.04 -9.62 4.36
CA LYS A 229 -17.74 -10.58 3.30
C LYS A 229 -17.78 -9.85 1.97
N TYR A 230 -16.68 -9.92 1.25
CA TYR A 230 -16.53 -9.35 -0.08
C TYR A 230 -15.32 -9.99 -0.73
N ALA A 231 -15.44 -10.48 -1.94
CA ALA A 231 -14.36 -11.12 -2.67
C ALA A 231 -13.81 -10.16 -3.74
N PRO A 232 -12.80 -9.35 -3.42
CA PRO A 232 -12.23 -8.42 -4.38
C PRO A 232 -11.44 -9.16 -5.46
N HIS A 233 -11.45 -8.60 -6.67
CA HIS A 233 -10.60 -9.02 -7.78
C HIS A 233 -9.35 -8.14 -7.87
N ASN A 234 -9.50 -6.83 -7.77
CA ASN A 234 -8.41 -5.87 -7.89
C ASN A 234 -8.37 -4.93 -6.69
N ILE A 235 -7.24 -4.92 -5.99
CA ILE A 235 -7.00 -4.05 -4.83
C ILE A 235 -5.85 -3.10 -5.16
N LEU A 236 -6.13 -1.80 -5.15
CA LEU A 236 -5.14 -0.74 -5.24
C LEU A 236 -4.59 -0.43 -3.84
N CYS A 237 -3.28 -0.56 -3.64
CA CYS A 237 -2.60 -0.29 -2.38
C CYS A 237 -1.84 1.03 -2.47
N ASN A 238 -2.01 1.92 -1.50
CA ASN A 238 -1.37 3.24 -1.46
C ASN A 238 -0.31 3.34 -0.37
N SER A 239 0.83 3.93 -0.70
CA SER A 239 1.92 4.23 0.22
C SER A 239 2.47 5.62 -0.08
N PHE A 240 2.15 6.61 0.76
CA PHE A 240 2.55 8.00 0.61
C PHE A 240 3.53 8.39 1.70
N GLY A 241 4.70 8.88 1.30
CA GLY A 241 5.82 9.10 2.21
C GLY A 241 6.18 10.57 2.38
N PHE A 242 6.70 10.89 3.56
CA PHE A 242 7.38 12.18 3.76
C PHE A 242 8.53 12.33 2.76
N GLY A 243 8.82 13.57 2.38
CA GLY A 243 9.65 13.87 1.21
C GLY A 243 8.84 13.97 -0.08
N GLY A 244 7.53 13.71 -0.01
CA GLY A 244 6.62 13.79 -1.15
C GLY A 244 6.81 12.63 -2.14
N THR A 245 7.18 11.46 -1.66
CA THR A 245 7.33 10.25 -2.46
C THR A 245 6.06 9.41 -2.34
N ASN A 246 5.45 9.09 -3.46
CA ASN A 246 4.18 8.37 -3.55
C ASN A 246 4.37 7.10 -4.36
N ALA A 247 3.82 6.00 -3.88
CA ALA A 247 3.79 4.71 -4.57
C ALA A 247 2.40 4.09 -4.44
N SER A 248 1.86 3.61 -5.54
CA SER A 248 0.64 2.83 -5.58
C SER A 248 0.89 1.55 -6.38
N PHE A 249 0.24 0.46 -6.03
CA PHE A 249 0.36 -0.80 -6.77
C PHE A 249 -0.95 -1.59 -6.72
N VAL A 250 -1.19 -2.39 -7.75
CA VAL A 250 -2.40 -3.21 -7.89
C VAL A 250 -2.07 -4.66 -7.64
N ILE A 251 -2.83 -5.28 -6.72
CA ILE A 251 -2.83 -6.74 -6.49
C ILE A 251 -4.13 -7.29 -7.04
N SER A 252 -4.03 -8.24 -7.97
CA SER A 252 -5.16 -8.88 -8.64
C SER A 252 -5.28 -10.35 -8.27
N LYS A 253 -6.51 -10.85 -8.30
CA LYS A 253 -6.84 -12.25 -8.00
C LYS A 253 -6.38 -13.21 -9.08
N ASP A 254 -6.47 -12.80 -10.35
CA ASP A 254 -6.22 -13.65 -11.50
C ASP A 254 -4.71 -13.82 -11.71
N VAL A 255 -4.29 -15.08 -11.74
CA VAL A 255 -2.90 -15.50 -11.88
C VAL A 255 -2.75 -16.36 -13.13
#